data_b5a6c4c282b94f916fa4eaf7e893ae24
#
_entry.id   b5a6c4c282b94f916fa4eaf7e893ae24
#
_cell.length_a   1.000
_cell.length_b   1.000
_cell.length_c   1.000
_cell.angle_alpha   90.00
_cell.angle_beta   90.00
_cell.angle_gamma   90.00
#
_symmetry.space_group_name_H-M   'P 1'
#
loop_
_entity.id
_entity.type
_entity.pdbx_description
1 polymer ?
#
loop_
_entity_poly.entity_id
_entity_poly.type
_entity_poly.pdbx_seq_one_letter_code
_entity_poly.pdbx_strand_id
1 'polypeptide(L)' 'MFEDQQRDAVEALMKADAEFRRLYQRHKELNSKVDNAEIGVLPVDDMTLTSMKKEKLHIKERLQSMWDHRQGQVIH' A
#
# COMPACT_ATOMS: atom_id res chain seq x y z
N MET A 1 -7.52 7.54 4.51
CA MET A 1 -6.29 6.92 4.02
C MET A 1 -5.98 7.43 2.63
N PHE A 2 -4.74 7.31 2.23
CA PHE A 2 -4.36 7.82 0.91
C PHE A 2 -5.14 7.15 -0.24
N GLU A 3 -5.56 5.91 -0.03
CA GLU A 3 -6.32 5.17 -1.05
C GLU A 3 -7.68 5.80 -1.34
N ASP A 4 -8.19 6.55 -0.37
CA ASP A 4 -9.48 7.21 -0.50
C ASP A 4 -9.33 8.63 -1.02
N GLN A 5 -8.09 9.05 -1.28
CA GLN A 5 -7.82 10.38 -1.79
C GLN A 5 -8.10 10.44 -3.29
N GLN A 6 -7.95 11.61 -3.85
CA GLN A 6 -8.20 11.81 -5.27
C GLN A 6 -7.32 10.90 -6.10
N ARG A 7 -7.95 10.08 -6.92
CA ARG A 7 -7.24 9.13 -7.78
C ARG A 7 -6.24 9.83 -8.68
N ASP A 8 -6.59 10.98 -9.22
CA ASP A 8 -5.71 11.73 -10.11
C ASP A 8 -4.42 12.15 -9.40
N ALA A 9 -4.53 12.56 -8.14
CA ALA A 9 -3.36 12.97 -7.37
C ALA A 9 -2.46 11.76 -7.07
N VAL A 10 -3.05 10.62 -6.76
CA VAL A 10 -2.31 9.39 -6.52
C VAL A 10 -1.58 8.97 -7.80
N GLU A 11 -2.27 8.99 -8.93
CA GLU A 11 -1.67 8.63 -10.21
C GLU A 11 -0.54 9.58 -10.58
N ALA A 12 -0.70 10.87 -10.33
CA ALA A 12 0.33 11.84 -10.60
C ALA A 12 1.59 11.56 -9.76
N LEU A 13 1.40 11.21 -8.49
CA LEU A 13 2.52 10.88 -7.63
C LEU A 13 3.20 9.58 -8.09
N MET A 14 2.43 8.60 -8.54
CA MET A 14 2.99 7.35 -9.05
C MET A 14 3.84 7.59 -10.29
N LYS A 15 3.49 8.54 -11.12
CA LYS A 15 4.28 8.88 -12.29
C LYS A 15 5.54 9.65 -11.93
N ALA A 16 5.43 10.49 -10.90
CA ALA A 16 6.54 11.36 -10.49
C ALA A 16 7.55 10.63 -9.60
N ASP A 17 7.14 9.61 -8.88
CA ASP A 17 7.96 8.93 -7.90
C ASP A 17 7.92 7.43 -8.13
N ALA A 18 9.04 6.88 -8.61
CA ALA A 18 9.13 5.45 -8.92
C ALA A 18 9.04 4.59 -7.66
N GLU A 19 9.55 5.08 -6.53
CA GLU A 19 9.46 4.34 -5.28
C GLU A 19 8.01 4.25 -4.82
N PHE A 20 7.28 5.35 -4.87
CA PHE A 20 5.87 5.37 -4.51
C PHE A 20 5.08 4.39 -5.37
N ARG A 21 5.33 4.42 -6.69
CA ARG A 21 4.64 3.52 -7.61
C ARG A 21 4.92 2.07 -7.28
N ARG A 22 6.17 1.72 -7.01
CA ARG A 22 6.57 0.34 -6.69
C ARG A 22 5.90 -0.13 -5.40
N LEU A 23 5.91 0.71 -4.37
CA LEU A 23 5.28 0.39 -3.10
C LEU A 23 3.77 0.27 -3.23
N TYR A 24 3.16 1.13 -4.02
CA TYR A 24 1.72 1.10 -4.26
C TYR A 24 1.33 -0.21 -4.94
N GLN A 25 2.07 -0.62 -5.96
CA GLN A 25 1.81 -1.87 -6.66
C GLN A 25 2.00 -3.06 -5.71
N ARG A 26 3.04 -3.03 -4.89
CA ARG A 26 3.26 -4.10 -3.90
C ARG A 26 2.14 -4.16 -2.88
N HIS A 27 1.65 -3.01 -2.44
CA HIS A 27 0.53 -2.95 -1.51
C HIS A 27 -0.72 -3.59 -2.12
N LYS A 28 -1.03 -3.28 -3.36
CA LYS A 28 -2.18 -3.86 -4.04
C LYS A 28 -2.04 -5.37 -4.19
N GLU A 29 -0.84 -5.83 -4.54
CA GLU A 29 -0.56 -7.25 -4.66
C GLU A 29 -0.76 -7.98 -3.33
N LEU A 30 -0.19 -7.44 -2.26
CA LEU A 30 -0.34 -8.03 -0.93
C LEU A 30 -1.78 -7.98 -0.46
N ASN A 31 -2.48 -6.89 -0.73
CA ASN A 31 -3.89 -6.79 -0.35
C ASN A 31 -4.71 -7.91 -0.99
N SER A 32 -4.48 -8.17 -2.27
CA SER A 32 -5.17 -9.23 -2.97
C SER A 32 -4.79 -10.61 -2.41
N LYS A 33 -3.51 -10.83 -2.13
CA LYS A 33 -3.05 -12.10 -1.58
C LYS A 33 -3.62 -12.37 -0.19
N VAL A 34 -3.64 -11.35 0.66
CA VAL A 34 -4.19 -11.49 2.00
C VAL A 34 -5.67 -11.80 1.93
N ASP A 35 -6.42 -11.09 1.09
CA ASP A 35 -7.84 -11.34 0.93
C ASP A 35 -8.10 -12.77 0.46
N ASN A 36 -7.36 -13.24 -0.54
CA ASN A 36 -7.50 -14.58 -1.07
C ASN A 36 -7.13 -15.64 -0.03
N ALA A 37 -6.13 -15.37 0.78
CA ALA A 37 -5.75 -16.29 1.84
C ALA A 37 -6.82 -16.38 2.93
N GLU A 38 -7.44 -15.26 3.26
CA GLU A 38 -8.45 -15.23 4.31
C GLU A 38 -9.73 -15.93 3.90
N ILE A 39 -10.08 -15.89 2.63
CA ILE A 39 -11.28 -16.60 2.13
C ILE A 39 -10.97 -18.02 1.66
N GLY A 40 -9.71 -18.47 1.82
CA GLY A 40 -9.36 -19.85 1.52
C GLY A 40 -9.02 -20.15 0.07
N VAL A 41 -9.01 -19.15 -0.79
CA VAL A 41 -8.66 -19.34 -2.20
C VAL A 41 -7.16 -19.59 -2.37
N LEU A 42 -6.35 -18.88 -1.56
CA LEU A 42 -4.91 -19.05 -1.56
C LEU A 42 -4.49 -19.80 -0.29
N PRO A 43 -4.07 -21.07 -0.41
CA PRO A 43 -3.67 -21.84 0.77
C PRO A 43 -2.31 -21.42 1.28
N VAL A 44 -2.30 -20.76 2.43
CA VAL A 44 -1.07 -20.36 3.10
C VAL A 44 -1.21 -20.70 4.59
N ASP A 45 -0.09 -20.91 5.26
CA ASP A 45 -0.12 -21.17 6.69
C ASP A 45 -0.28 -19.84 7.46
N ASP A 46 -0.58 -19.96 8.75
CA ASP A 46 -0.82 -18.79 9.60
C ASP A 46 0.39 -17.88 9.69
N MET A 47 1.58 -18.46 9.72
CA MET A 47 2.81 -17.68 9.80
C MET A 47 3.01 -16.85 8.54
N THR A 48 2.78 -17.46 7.38
CA THR A 48 2.88 -16.74 6.10
C THR A 48 1.84 -15.64 5.99
N LEU A 49 0.61 -15.93 6.40
CA LEU A 49 -0.45 -14.94 6.38
C LEU A 49 -0.13 -13.75 7.30
N THR A 50 0.37 -14.04 8.50
CA THR A 50 0.76 -13.00 9.44
C THR A 50 1.88 -12.13 8.86
N SER A 51 2.87 -12.75 8.22
CA SER A 51 3.97 -12.02 7.58
C SER A 51 3.46 -11.09 6.49
N MET A 52 2.53 -11.59 5.67
CA MET A 52 1.95 -10.77 4.60
C MET A 52 1.17 -9.59 5.16
N LYS A 53 0.43 -9.80 6.24
CA LYS A 53 -0.31 -8.71 6.88
C LYS A 53 0.62 -7.66 7.45
N LYS A 54 1.72 -8.07 8.05
CA LYS A 54 2.72 -7.15 8.57
C LYS A 54 3.39 -6.35 7.46
N GLU A 55 3.74 -7.01 6.39
CA GLU A 55 4.35 -6.34 5.25
C GLU A 55 3.37 -5.35 4.63
N LYS A 56 2.12 -5.77 4.47
CA LYS A 56 1.08 -4.90 3.93
C LYS A 56 0.92 -3.63 4.77
N LEU A 57 0.86 -3.79 6.10
CA LEU A 57 0.74 -2.66 7.00
C LEU A 57 1.95 -1.75 6.92
N HIS A 58 3.14 -2.34 6.89
CA HIS A 58 4.38 -1.58 6.81
C HIS A 58 4.44 -0.74 5.53
N ILE A 59 4.08 -1.35 4.42
CA ILE A 59 4.07 -0.66 3.13
C ILE A 59 3.02 0.46 3.13
N LYS A 60 1.85 0.17 3.71
CA LYS A 60 0.78 1.16 3.80
C LYS A 60 1.23 2.38 4.61
N GLU A 61 1.91 2.13 5.73
CA GLU A 61 2.44 3.23 6.53
C GLU A 61 3.48 4.04 5.77
N ARG A 62 4.32 3.36 5.02
CA ARG A 62 5.33 4.03 4.19
C ARG A 62 4.67 4.88 3.10
N LEU A 63 3.67 4.32 2.43
CA LEU A 63 2.93 5.04 1.40
C LEU A 63 2.23 6.27 1.98
N GLN A 64 1.61 6.10 3.14
CA GLN A 64 0.94 7.21 3.81
C GLN A 64 1.93 8.30 4.19
N SER A 65 3.10 7.91 4.68
CA SER A 65 4.16 8.86 5.03
C SER A 65 4.64 9.63 3.81
N MET A 66 4.84 8.94 2.69
CA MET A 66 5.26 9.59 1.46
C MET A 66 4.19 10.55 0.94
N TRP A 67 2.94 10.12 1.01
CA TRP A 67 1.82 10.95 0.61
C TRP A 67 1.73 12.22 1.47
N ASP A 68 1.79 12.04 2.79
CA ASP A 68 1.68 13.16 3.73
C ASP A 68 2.85 14.12 3.58
N HIS A 69 4.04 13.60 3.32
CA HIS A 69 5.21 14.43 3.12
C HIS A 69 5.02 15.36 1.91
N ARG A 70 4.45 14.82 0.85
CA ARG A 70 4.20 15.61 -0.35
C ARG A 70 3.10 16.64 -0.17
N GLN A 71 2.03 16.23 0.50
CA GLN A 71 0.85 17.09 0.68
C GLN A 71 1.01 18.00 1.87
N GLY A 72 1.56 17.47 2.95
CA GLY A 72 1.60 18.17 4.22
C GLY A 72 2.66 19.23 4.33
N GLN A 73 3.73 19.10 3.60
CA GLN A 73 4.81 20.08 3.71
C GLN A 73 4.39 21.48 3.28
N VAL A 74 3.31 21.56 2.54
CA VAL A 74 2.74 22.83 2.12
C VAL A 74 2.12 23.55 3.30
N ILE A 75 1.67 22.79 4.28
CA ILE A 75 0.94 23.30 5.43
C ILE A 75 1.89 23.81 6.50
N HIS A 76 3.04 23.23 6.60
CA HIS A 76 4.05 23.60 7.60
C HIS A 76 5.01 24.66 7.08
#